data_0fb487558371ace5f599ecb45760c74f
#
_entry.id   0fb487558371ace5f599ecb45760c74f
#
_cell.length_a   1.000
_cell.length_b   1.000
_cell.length_c   1.000
_cell.angle_alpha   90.00
_cell.angle_beta   90.00
_cell.angle_gamma   90.00
#
_symmetry.space_group_name_H-M   'P 1'
#
loop_
_entity.id
_entity.type
_entity.pdbx_description
1 polymer ?
#
loop_
_entity_poly.entity_id
_entity_poly.type
_entity_poly.pdbx_seq_one_letter_code
_entity_poly.pdbx_strand_id
1 'polypeptide(L)'
;KNTNVEYGGSGFNAIFANKLNLFNLKFLKMIREIISFYNHAPSLLQNNIEDKTLGDYLRRSKLSKYFIEYHIIPMVAAIWSMPFSKAKEMPLKLFLNFFINHGLFRLKNRPQWYTVTNRSRTYVKKILEKISGEIFKNYKINNISRSDDNVRISIGNEYLDYDQVVLACHADQSLNILNDPSAKEKEILNKFTYVSNRAFLHTDENLMPSRKKAWSSWNSITKDNRTCITYWLNKLQNLKTNKNYFL
;
A
#
# COMPACT_ATOMS: atom_id res chain seq x y z
N LYS A 1 -14.04 -20.03 -12.22
CA LYS A 1 -14.96 -20.66 -11.25
C LYS A 1 -15.06 -19.70 -10.08
N ASN A 2 -16.26 -19.13 -9.83
CA ASN A 2 -16.51 -18.24 -8.70
C ASN A 2 -16.36 -19.05 -7.42
N THR A 3 -15.18 -18.98 -6.79
CA THR A 3 -15.00 -19.50 -5.43
C THR A 3 -15.60 -18.45 -4.51
N ASN A 4 -16.69 -18.80 -3.85
CA ASN A 4 -17.46 -17.90 -2.98
C ASN A 4 -16.76 -17.78 -1.61
N VAL A 5 -15.48 -17.37 -1.63
CA VAL A 5 -14.65 -17.18 -0.44
C VAL A 5 -14.72 -15.72 -0.03
N GLU A 6 -15.55 -15.45 0.95
CA GLU A 6 -15.66 -14.12 1.55
C GLU A 6 -15.36 -14.20 3.04
N TYR A 7 -14.43 -13.41 3.51
CA TYR A 7 -14.08 -13.30 4.92
C TYR A 7 -13.38 -11.97 5.22
N GLY A 8 -13.38 -11.58 6.48
CA GLY A 8 -12.68 -10.39 6.96
C GLY A 8 -11.83 -10.70 8.19
N GLY A 9 -10.83 -9.88 8.46
CA GLY A 9 -9.89 -10.06 9.58
C GLY A 9 -10.35 -9.48 10.92
N SER A 10 -11.57 -8.96 11.05
CA SER A 10 -12.06 -8.24 12.23
C SER A 10 -12.77 -9.11 13.27
N GLY A 11 -12.35 -10.36 13.40
CA GLY A 11 -12.88 -11.29 14.41
C GLY A 11 -13.69 -12.44 13.81
N PHE A 12 -14.18 -13.33 14.69
CA PHE A 12 -14.83 -14.58 14.30
C PHE A 12 -16.00 -14.39 13.32
N ASN A 13 -16.87 -13.44 13.59
CA ASN A 13 -18.04 -13.17 12.72
C ASN A 13 -17.66 -12.69 11.32
N ALA A 14 -16.53 -12.01 11.18
CA ALA A 14 -16.02 -11.58 9.89
C ALA A 14 -15.28 -12.71 9.16
N ILE A 15 -14.51 -13.52 9.88
CA ILE A 15 -13.84 -14.71 9.32
C ILE A 15 -14.87 -15.67 8.75
N PHE A 16 -15.95 -15.91 9.45
CA PHE A 16 -17.07 -16.78 9.03
C PHE A 16 -18.28 -15.99 8.54
N ALA A 17 -18.05 -14.86 7.85
CA ALA A 17 -19.12 -14.09 7.21
C ALA A 17 -19.96 -14.96 6.26
N ASN A 18 -19.31 -15.88 5.55
CA ASN A 18 -19.96 -17.00 4.90
C ASN A 18 -19.96 -18.22 5.84
N LYS A 19 -21.11 -18.56 6.41
CA LYS A 19 -21.24 -19.70 7.34
C LYS A 19 -20.84 -21.05 6.71
N LEU A 20 -20.97 -21.21 5.38
CA LEU A 20 -20.53 -22.42 4.68
C LEU A 20 -19.00 -22.64 4.77
N ASN A 21 -18.24 -21.61 5.08
CA ASN A 21 -16.81 -21.73 5.30
C ASN A 21 -16.46 -22.58 6.55
N LEU A 22 -17.39 -22.74 7.50
CA LEU A 22 -17.24 -23.66 8.64
C LEU A 22 -17.06 -25.13 8.21
N PHE A 23 -17.60 -25.50 7.07
CA PHE A 23 -17.54 -26.87 6.51
C PHE A 23 -16.57 -26.97 5.33
N ASN A 24 -15.89 -25.88 4.95
CA ASN A 24 -14.95 -25.86 3.87
C ASN A 24 -13.55 -26.20 4.36
N LEU A 25 -13.12 -27.44 4.17
CA LEU A 25 -11.81 -27.93 4.61
C LEU A 25 -10.65 -27.12 4.06
N LYS A 26 -10.73 -26.63 2.81
CA LYS A 26 -9.69 -25.77 2.22
C LYS A 26 -9.62 -24.42 2.93
N PHE A 27 -10.74 -23.85 3.29
CA PHE A 27 -10.81 -22.61 4.05
C PHE A 27 -10.26 -22.80 5.48
N LEU A 28 -10.67 -23.85 6.18
CA LEU A 28 -10.17 -24.17 7.51
C LEU A 28 -8.66 -24.44 7.52
N LYS A 29 -8.16 -25.13 6.50
CA LYS A 29 -6.70 -25.29 6.28
C LYS A 29 -6.02 -23.93 6.11
N MET A 30 -6.57 -23.03 5.29
CA MET A 30 -6.04 -21.68 5.10
C MET A 30 -5.97 -20.91 6.43
N ILE A 31 -7.01 -20.94 7.26
CA ILE A 31 -7.00 -20.28 8.58
C ILE A 31 -5.88 -20.84 9.46
N ARG A 32 -5.69 -22.15 9.47
CA ARG A 32 -4.59 -22.79 10.20
C ARG A 32 -3.22 -22.35 9.67
N GLU A 33 -3.07 -22.27 8.37
CA GLU A 33 -1.85 -21.79 7.70
C GLU A 33 -1.58 -20.32 8.00
N ILE A 34 -2.60 -19.46 8.07
CA ILE A 34 -2.47 -18.06 8.49
C ILE A 34 -1.88 -17.98 9.90
N ILE A 35 -2.45 -18.72 10.84
CA ILE A 35 -1.99 -18.75 12.24
C ILE A 35 -0.53 -19.24 12.31
N SER A 36 -0.22 -20.35 11.64
CA SER A 36 1.11 -20.92 11.61
C SER A 36 2.12 -19.96 10.99
N PHE A 37 1.80 -19.39 9.84
CA PHE A 37 2.66 -18.45 9.14
C PHE A 37 2.94 -17.20 9.97
N TYR A 38 1.90 -16.60 10.59
CA TYR A 38 2.06 -15.39 11.40
C TYR A 38 2.96 -15.61 12.62
N ASN A 39 2.92 -16.79 13.22
CA ASN A 39 3.79 -17.15 14.33
C ASN A 39 5.24 -17.40 13.89
N HIS A 40 5.45 -17.93 12.69
CA HIS A 40 6.79 -18.28 12.18
C HIS A 40 7.47 -17.17 11.37
N ALA A 41 6.70 -16.32 10.69
CA ALA A 41 7.24 -15.33 9.77
C ALA A 41 8.29 -14.38 10.42
N PRO A 42 8.12 -13.91 11.69
CA PRO A 42 9.13 -13.07 12.32
C PRO A 42 10.50 -13.74 12.47
N SER A 43 10.55 -15.05 12.73
CA SER A 43 11.82 -15.78 12.90
C SER A 43 12.57 -15.98 11.56
N LEU A 44 11.89 -15.83 10.43
CA LEU A 44 12.55 -15.90 9.13
C LEU A 44 13.65 -14.84 8.97
N LEU A 45 13.48 -13.66 9.56
CA LEU A 45 14.50 -12.59 9.49
C LEU A 45 15.78 -12.92 10.26
N GLN A 46 15.70 -13.79 11.26
CA GLN A 46 16.85 -14.19 12.09
C GLN A 46 17.71 -15.27 11.40
N ASN A 47 17.12 -15.98 10.44
CA ASN A 47 17.79 -17.01 9.67
C ASN A 47 18.35 -16.40 8.37
N ASN A 48 19.44 -16.96 7.85
CA ASN A 48 19.93 -16.57 6.52
C ASN A 48 18.87 -16.90 5.46
N ILE A 49 18.08 -15.88 5.07
CA ILE A 49 17.04 -16.04 4.08
C ILE A 49 17.70 -16.08 2.70
N GLU A 50 17.70 -17.26 2.06
CA GLU A 50 18.14 -17.43 0.67
C GLU A 50 17.12 -16.86 -0.33
N ASP A 51 15.83 -16.83 0.06
CA ASP A 51 14.76 -16.27 -0.79
C ASP A 51 14.89 -14.77 -0.95
N LYS A 52 15.03 -14.32 -2.19
CA LYS A 52 15.11 -12.89 -2.52
C LYS A 52 13.73 -12.24 -2.53
N THR A 53 12.72 -12.97 -3.00
CA THR A 53 11.35 -12.46 -3.15
C THR A 53 10.34 -13.28 -2.34
N LEU A 54 9.18 -12.65 -2.08
CA LEU A 54 8.04 -13.36 -1.49
C LEU A 54 7.62 -14.55 -2.35
N GLY A 55 7.66 -14.41 -3.68
CA GLY A 55 7.34 -15.49 -4.61
C GLY A 55 8.30 -16.68 -4.52
N ASP A 56 9.61 -16.46 -4.29
CA ASP A 56 10.60 -17.52 -4.08
C ASP A 56 10.26 -18.31 -2.82
N TYR A 57 10.02 -17.58 -1.71
CA TYR A 57 9.61 -18.20 -0.45
C TYR A 57 8.33 -19.02 -0.60
N LEU A 58 7.28 -18.46 -1.22
CA LEU A 58 6.00 -19.14 -1.39
C LEU A 58 6.10 -20.40 -2.26
N ARG A 59 6.99 -20.42 -3.28
CA ARG A 59 7.24 -21.62 -4.10
C ARG A 59 7.90 -22.74 -3.33
N ARG A 60 8.84 -22.42 -2.44
CA ARG A 60 9.55 -23.40 -1.60
C ARG A 60 8.75 -23.82 -0.37
N SER A 61 7.82 -22.99 0.07
CA SER A 61 6.97 -23.28 1.23
C SER A 61 5.97 -24.40 0.94
N LYS A 62 5.55 -25.10 1.99
CA LYS A 62 4.47 -26.11 1.92
C LYS A 62 3.08 -25.47 2.07
N LEU A 63 2.96 -24.15 1.96
CA LEU A 63 1.71 -23.40 2.09
C LEU A 63 0.77 -23.72 0.92
N SER A 64 -0.51 -23.86 1.23
CA SER A 64 -1.50 -24.21 0.21
C SER A 64 -1.70 -23.07 -0.80
N LYS A 65 -2.03 -23.44 -2.03
CA LYS A 65 -2.44 -22.50 -3.06
C LYS A 65 -3.58 -21.60 -2.58
N TYR A 66 -4.46 -22.13 -1.74
CA TYR A 66 -5.59 -21.41 -1.17
C TYR A 66 -5.14 -20.28 -0.23
N PHE A 67 -4.16 -20.51 0.64
CA PHE A 67 -3.52 -19.48 1.46
C PHE A 67 -2.85 -18.40 0.60
N ILE A 68 -2.11 -18.84 -0.43
CA ILE A 68 -1.38 -17.92 -1.31
C ILE A 68 -2.34 -16.99 -2.07
N GLU A 69 -3.38 -17.56 -2.70
CA GLU A 69 -4.28 -16.83 -3.60
C GLU A 69 -5.38 -16.04 -2.88
N TYR A 70 -5.81 -16.47 -1.70
CA TYR A 70 -6.93 -15.84 -0.99
C TYR A 70 -6.52 -15.08 0.26
N HIS A 71 -5.25 -15.14 0.67
CA HIS A 71 -4.78 -14.41 1.84
C HIS A 71 -3.54 -13.57 1.55
N ILE A 72 -2.37 -14.20 1.35
CA ILE A 72 -1.11 -13.46 1.40
C ILE A 72 -0.92 -12.52 0.21
N ILE A 73 -1.15 -12.98 -1.02
CA ILE A 73 -1.00 -12.15 -2.22
C ILE A 73 -2.03 -11.03 -2.28
N PRO A 74 -3.34 -11.26 -2.02
CA PRO A 74 -4.31 -10.16 -1.94
C PRO A 74 -3.98 -9.13 -0.87
N MET A 75 -3.46 -9.55 0.29
CA MET A 75 -3.08 -8.63 1.36
C MET A 75 -1.89 -7.75 0.98
N VAL A 76 -0.85 -8.33 0.38
CA VAL A 76 0.30 -7.56 -0.14
C VAL A 76 -0.17 -6.59 -1.23
N ALA A 77 -0.95 -7.06 -2.19
CA ALA A 77 -1.47 -6.23 -3.26
C ALA A 77 -2.32 -5.05 -2.73
N ALA A 78 -3.15 -5.29 -1.70
CA ALA A 78 -3.96 -4.26 -1.07
C ALA A 78 -3.12 -3.20 -0.35
N ILE A 79 -2.09 -3.62 0.39
CA ILE A 79 -1.23 -2.70 1.18
C ILE A 79 -0.43 -1.78 0.25
N TRP A 80 0.14 -2.32 -0.82
CA TRP A 80 0.99 -1.55 -1.74
C TRP A 80 0.28 -1.10 -3.03
N SER A 81 -1.03 -1.31 -3.13
CA SER A 81 -1.84 -0.93 -4.32
C SER A 81 -1.22 -1.41 -5.63
N MET A 82 -0.73 -2.65 -5.66
CA MET A 82 -0.02 -3.23 -6.79
C MET A 82 -0.76 -4.45 -7.38
N PRO A 83 -0.52 -4.79 -8.66
CA PRO A 83 -1.05 -6.01 -9.25
C PRO A 83 -0.54 -7.28 -8.55
N PHE A 84 -1.32 -8.36 -8.56
CA PHE A 84 -0.96 -9.65 -7.94
C PHE A 84 0.33 -10.25 -8.49
N SER A 85 0.62 -10.06 -9.77
CA SER A 85 1.88 -10.49 -10.37
C SER A 85 3.07 -9.83 -9.68
N LYS A 86 3.00 -8.53 -9.44
CA LYS A 86 4.04 -7.74 -8.79
C LYS A 86 4.18 -8.03 -7.29
N ALA A 87 3.10 -8.41 -6.62
CA ALA A 87 3.15 -8.79 -5.21
C ALA A 87 4.12 -9.96 -4.92
N LYS A 88 4.30 -10.88 -5.88
CA LYS A 88 5.26 -11.99 -5.77
C LYS A 88 6.72 -11.55 -5.95
N GLU A 89 6.96 -10.46 -6.68
CA GLU A 89 8.30 -9.90 -6.90
C GLU A 89 8.81 -9.08 -5.71
N MET A 90 7.94 -8.82 -4.71
CA MET A 90 8.31 -8.06 -3.52
C MET A 90 9.51 -8.69 -2.80
N PRO A 91 10.54 -7.90 -2.43
CA PRO A 91 11.65 -8.40 -1.62
C PRO A 91 11.15 -8.96 -0.29
N LEU A 92 11.50 -10.22 0.01
CA LEU A 92 10.99 -10.91 1.20
C LEU A 92 11.34 -10.17 2.50
N LYS A 93 12.55 -9.66 2.63
CA LYS A 93 12.95 -8.87 3.80
C LYS A 93 12.12 -7.62 4.00
N LEU A 94 11.79 -6.91 2.91
CA LEU A 94 10.94 -5.71 2.97
C LEU A 94 9.53 -6.07 3.45
N PHE A 95 8.94 -7.12 2.89
CA PHE A 95 7.64 -7.64 3.31
C PHE A 95 7.63 -8.00 4.81
N LEU A 96 8.59 -8.80 5.26
CA LEU A 96 8.65 -9.25 6.66
C LEU A 96 8.86 -8.07 7.63
N ASN A 97 9.80 -7.18 7.35
CA ASN A 97 10.06 -6.00 8.18
C ASN A 97 8.82 -5.10 8.28
N PHE A 98 8.14 -4.85 7.16
CA PHE A 98 6.93 -4.05 7.16
C PHE A 98 5.84 -4.68 8.04
N PHE A 99 5.58 -5.98 7.88
CA PHE A 99 4.56 -6.67 8.66
C PHE A 99 4.88 -6.73 10.16
N ILE A 100 6.15 -6.92 10.51
CA ILE A 100 6.62 -6.92 11.91
C ILE A 100 6.44 -5.53 12.51
N ASN A 101 6.96 -4.49 11.85
CA ASN A 101 6.94 -3.11 12.35
C ASN A 101 5.50 -2.57 12.53
N HIS A 102 4.59 -3.00 11.67
CA HIS A 102 3.17 -2.62 11.74
C HIS A 102 2.32 -3.58 12.59
N GLY A 103 2.92 -4.60 13.20
CA GLY A 103 2.21 -5.59 14.01
C GLY A 103 1.18 -6.42 13.25
N LEU A 104 1.33 -6.56 11.92
CA LEU A 104 0.36 -7.26 11.07
C LEU A 104 0.37 -8.78 11.27
N PHE A 105 1.49 -9.34 11.76
CA PHE A 105 1.55 -10.76 12.17
C PHE A 105 0.95 -11.03 13.56
N ARG A 106 0.57 -10.00 14.32
CA ARG A 106 -0.02 -10.21 15.64
C ARG A 106 -1.46 -10.69 15.51
N LEU A 107 -1.76 -11.84 16.14
CA LEU A 107 -3.12 -12.38 16.24
C LEU A 107 -3.90 -11.75 17.39
N LYS A 108 -3.19 -11.37 18.47
CA LYS A 108 -3.72 -10.69 19.66
C LYS A 108 -2.95 -9.37 19.87
N ASN A 109 -3.51 -8.45 20.63
CA ASN A 109 -2.90 -7.17 20.98
C ASN A 109 -2.38 -6.42 19.73
N ARG A 110 -3.20 -6.37 18.69
CA ARG A 110 -2.90 -5.63 17.47
C ARG A 110 -2.81 -4.13 17.76
N PRO A 111 -1.89 -3.39 17.13
CA PRO A 111 -1.83 -1.94 17.28
C PRO A 111 -3.18 -1.32 16.90
N GLN A 112 -3.63 -0.34 17.68
CA GLN A 112 -4.76 0.50 17.29
C GLN A 112 -4.30 1.47 16.21
N TRP A 113 -4.95 1.43 15.06
CA TRP A 113 -4.71 2.37 13.97
C TRP A 113 -5.49 3.66 14.18
N TYR A 114 -4.83 4.78 13.91
CA TYR A 114 -5.40 6.11 13.98
C TYR A 114 -5.21 6.85 12.66
N THR A 115 -6.10 7.78 12.37
CA THR A 115 -5.96 8.74 11.29
C THR A 115 -6.20 10.15 11.81
N VAL A 116 -5.67 11.14 11.13
CA VAL A 116 -5.89 12.54 11.52
C VAL A 116 -7.35 12.91 11.27
N THR A 117 -7.99 13.45 12.30
CA THR A 117 -9.35 13.97 12.17
C THR A 117 -9.40 15.05 11.07
N ASN A 118 -10.39 14.98 10.19
CA ASN A 118 -10.51 15.83 9.00
C ASN A 118 -9.38 15.65 7.96
N ARG A 119 -8.67 14.50 8.00
CA ARG A 119 -7.70 14.05 7.00
C ARG A 119 -6.36 14.80 7.02
N SER A 120 -5.47 14.43 6.11
CA SER A 120 -4.12 14.99 6.02
C SER A 120 -4.10 16.51 5.74
N ARG A 121 -5.11 17.05 5.07
CA ARG A 121 -5.22 18.48 4.84
C ARG A 121 -5.12 19.32 6.12
N THR A 122 -5.59 18.78 7.25
CA THR A 122 -5.57 19.48 8.54
C THR A 122 -4.14 19.70 9.05
N TYR A 123 -3.30 18.65 9.04
CA TYR A 123 -1.92 18.83 9.50
C TYR A 123 -1.07 19.57 8.47
N VAL A 124 -1.32 19.39 7.17
CA VAL A 124 -0.65 20.16 6.12
C VAL A 124 -0.91 21.67 6.32
N LYS A 125 -2.17 22.06 6.54
CA LYS A 125 -2.51 23.47 6.83
C LYS A 125 -1.74 23.98 8.04
N LYS A 126 -1.72 23.24 9.15
CA LYS A 126 -1.00 23.64 10.37
C LYS A 126 0.52 23.74 10.18
N ILE A 127 1.10 22.91 9.32
CA ILE A 127 2.53 23.01 8.97
C ILE A 127 2.77 24.28 8.16
N LEU A 128 1.94 24.53 7.13
CA LEU A 128 2.07 25.71 6.27
C LEU A 128 1.96 27.01 7.08
N GLU A 129 1.10 27.06 8.11
CA GLU A 129 0.96 28.21 9.02
C GLU A 129 2.25 28.53 9.82
N LYS A 130 3.19 27.57 9.92
CA LYS A 130 4.47 27.73 10.62
C LYS A 130 5.64 28.06 9.70
N ILE A 131 5.45 28.00 8.40
CA ILE A 131 6.49 28.33 7.44
C ILE A 131 6.58 29.84 7.32
N SER A 132 7.77 30.39 7.59
CA SER A 132 8.05 31.84 7.49
C SER A 132 8.41 32.28 6.08
N GLY A 133 8.71 31.34 5.17
CA GLY A 133 9.06 31.64 3.78
C GLY A 133 7.84 31.74 2.87
N GLU A 134 8.08 32.15 1.65
CA GLU A 134 7.05 32.25 0.62
C GLU A 134 6.59 30.88 0.13
N ILE A 135 5.30 30.76 -0.19
CA ILE A 135 4.69 29.51 -0.67
C ILE A 135 4.09 29.76 -2.05
N PHE A 136 4.76 29.25 -3.06
CA PHE A 136 4.28 29.30 -4.44
C PHE A 136 3.43 28.07 -4.76
N LYS A 137 2.22 28.29 -5.30
CA LYS A 137 1.29 27.21 -5.69
C LYS A 137 1.03 27.29 -7.19
N ASN A 138 0.75 26.12 -7.79
CA ASN A 138 0.45 26.02 -9.22
C ASN A 138 1.60 26.44 -10.14
N TYR A 139 2.83 26.44 -9.64
CA TYR A 139 4.00 26.68 -10.41
C TYR A 139 4.51 25.36 -11.02
N LYS A 140 4.73 25.37 -12.32
CA LYS A 140 5.38 24.23 -13.01
C LYS A 140 6.87 24.52 -13.10
N ILE A 141 7.66 23.77 -12.35
CA ILE A 141 9.11 23.79 -12.47
C ILE A 141 9.50 23.12 -13.79
N ASN A 142 10.21 23.84 -14.65
CA ASN A 142 10.66 23.31 -15.93
C ASN A 142 11.95 22.49 -15.75
N ASN A 143 12.94 23.08 -15.10
CA ASN A 143 14.21 22.42 -14.81
C ASN A 143 14.94 23.06 -13.63
N ILE A 144 15.96 22.37 -13.15
CA ILE A 144 16.87 22.78 -12.10
C ILE A 144 18.30 22.58 -12.61
N SER A 145 19.12 23.62 -12.53
CA SER A 145 20.54 23.60 -12.85
C SER A 145 21.37 23.97 -11.63
N ARG A 146 22.51 23.35 -11.45
CA ARG A 146 23.43 23.60 -10.34
C ARG A 146 24.73 24.25 -10.85
N SER A 147 25.24 25.15 -10.05
CA SER A 147 26.61 25.68 -10.17
C SER A 147 27.33 25.42 -8.84
N ASP A 148 28.59 25.84 -8.76
CA ASP A 148 29.39 25.68 -7.53
C ASP A 148 28.79 26.48 -6.37
N ASP A 149 28.16 27.64 -6.64
CA ASP A 149 27.71 28.59 -5.63
C ASP A 149 26.17 28.58 -5.43
N ASN A 150 25.38 28.13 -6.40
CA ASN A 150 23.93 28.22 -6.32
C ASN A 150 23.20 27.12 -7.09
N VAL A 151 21.88 27.06 -6.84
CA VAL A 151 20.94 26.21 -7.57
C VAL A 151 19.89 27.10 -8.21
N ARG A 152 19.77 27.03 -9.53
CA ARG A 152 18.80 27.79 -10.31
C ARG A 152 17.58 26.97 -10.67
N ILE A 153 16.41 27.47 -10.34
CA ILE A 153 15.11 26.88 -10.68
C ILE A 153 14.49 27.71 -11.82
N SER A 154 14.12 27.04 -12.92
CA SER A 154 13.40 27.62 -14.04
C SER A 154 11.91 27.37 -13.93
N ILE A 155 11.11 28.45 -14.00
CA ILE A 155 9.64 28.44 -13.89
C ILE A 155 9.07 29.29 -15.03
N GLY A 156 8.53 28.64 -16.07
CA GLY A 156 8.14 29.37 -17.28
C GLY A 156 9.34 30.07 -17.90
N ASN A 157 9.30 31.40 -17.97
CA ASN A 157 10.39 32.26 -18.47
C ASN A 157 11.19 32.92 -17.34
N GLU A 158 10.91 32.60 -16.08
CA GLU A 158 11.53 33.18 -14.89
C GLU A 158 12.60 32.22 -14.32
N TYR A 159 13.55 32.80 -13.60
CA TYR A 159 14.62 32.08 -12.91
C TYR A 159 14.67 32.54 -11.45
N LEU A 160 14.77 31.57 -10.55
CA LEU A 160 14.97 31.82 -9.12
C LEU A 160 16.25 31.10 -8.69
N ASP A 161 17.14 31.83 -8.04
CA ASP A 161 18.41 31.31 -7.53
C ASP A 161 18.31 31.10 -6.02
N TYR A 162 18.84 29.96 -5.54
CA TYR A 162 18.86 29.55 -4.14
C TYR A 162 20.21 28.93 -3.80
N ASP A 163 20.61 29.02 -2.53
CA ASP A 163 21.83 28.36 -2.05
C ASP A 163 21.65 26.83 -2.06
N GLN A 164 20.44 26.34 -1.72
CA GLN A 164 20.13 24.91 -1.65
C GLN A 164 18.68 24.63 -2.05
N VAL A 165 18.44 23.46 -2.62
CA VAL A 165 17.11 22.98 -3.01
C VAL A 165 16.88 21.56 -2.51
N VAL A 166 15.72 21.33 -1.91
CA VAL A 166 15.23 20.00 -1.50
C VAL A 166 14.13 19.56 -2.45
N LEU A 167 14.34 18.45 -3.16
CA LEU A 167 13.35 17.83 -4.04
C LEU A 167 12.50 16.84 -3.22
N ALA A 168 11.25 17.19 -2.91
CA ALA A 168 10.30 16.37 -2.18
C ALA A 168 9.19 15.81 -3.08
N CYS A 169 9.51 15.56 -4.36
CA CYS A 169 8.63 14.93 -5.35
C CYS A 169 9.05 13.47 -5.63
N HIS A 170 8.35 12.79 -6.53
CA HIS A 170 8.75 11.45 -6.96
C HIS A 170 10.16 11.42 -7.56
N ALA A 171 10.88 10.32 -7.39
CA ALA A 171 12.26 10.18 -7.86
C ALA A 171 12.39 10.32 -9.38
N ASP A 172 11.44 9.79 -10.16
CA ASP A 172 11.36 9.97 -11.61
C ASP A 172 11.11 11.43 -11.99
N GLN A 173 10.23 12.12 -11.26
CA GLN A 173 9.99 13.56 -11.46
C GLN A 173 11.23 14.38 -11.10
N SER A 174 11.88 14.06 -9.96
CA SER A 174 13.14 14.71 -9.57
C SER A 174 14.20 14.56 -10.64
N LEU A 175 14.36 13.36 -11.19
CA LEU A 175 15.35 13.13 -12.25
C LEU A 175 15.02 13.89 -13.55
N ASN A 176 13.74 13.98 -13.90
CA ASN A 176 13.29 14.65 -15.11
C ASN A 176 13.48 16.18 -15.09
N ILE A 177 13.47 16.80 -13.91
CA ILE A 177 13.66 18.25 -13.78
C ILE A 177 15.12 18.66 -13.57
N LEU A 178 16.04 17.73 -13.27
CA LEU A 178 17.46 18.01 -13.17
C LEU A 178 18.09 18.10 -14.56
N ASN A 179 18.72 19.23 -14.89
CA ASN A 179 19.43 19.40 -16.14
C ASN A 179 20.77 18.64 -16.18
N ASP A 180 21.40 18.51 -15.03
CA ASP A 180 22.78 18.04 -14.86
C ASP A 180 22.88 16.85 -13.88
N PRO A 181 22.00 15.81 -13.97
CA PRO A 181 22.04 14.71 -13.03
C PRO A 181 23.34 13.91 -13.18
N SER A 182 24.03 13.71 -12.07
CA SER A 182 25.23 12.89 -12.02
C SER A 182 24.93 11.42 -12.35
N ALA A 183 25.94 10.65 -12.70
CA ALA A 183 25.81 9.21 -12.97
C ALA A 183 25.20 8.47 -11.78
N LYS A 184 25.58 8.83 -10.55
CA LYS A 184 25.07 8.23 -9.32
C LYS A 184 23.61 8.59 -9.05
N GLU A 185 23.19 9.84 -9.31
CA GLU A 185 21.79 10.26 -9.20
C GLU A 185 20.92 9.50 -10.20
N LYS A 186 21.34 9.40 -11.45
CA LYS A 186 20.66 8.60 -12.47
C LYS A 186 20.53 7.14 -12.04
N GLU A 187 21.62 6.53 -11.55
CA GLU A 187 21.62 5.13 -11.10
C GLU A 187 20.63 4.92 -9.95
N ILE A 188 20.62 5.81 -8.94
CA ILE A 188 19.81 5.63 -7.74
C ILE A 188 18.33 5.96 -8.02
N LEU A 189 18.05 7.13 -8.62
CA LEU A 189 16.69 7.61 -8.83
C LEU A 189 15.92 6.73 -9.82
N ASN A 190 16.57 6.15 -10.82
CA ASN A 190 15.95 5.18 -11.74
C ASN A 190 15.59 3.83 -11.10
N LYS A 191 16.09 3.52 -9.90
CA LYS A 191 15.66 2.30 -9.17
C LYS A 191 14.26 2.41 -8.58
N PHE A 192 13.72 3.62 -8.45
CA PHE A 192 12.36 3.85 -7.99
C PHE A 192 11.40 3.82 -9.18
N THR A 193 10.65 2.75 -9.30
CA THR A 193 9.66 2.58 -10.36
C THR A 193 8.27 2.91 -9.86
N TYR A 194 7.51 3.69 -10.63
CA TYR A 194 6.14 4.07 -10.32
C TYR A 194 5.17 3.41 -11.29
N VAL A 195 4.00 3.02 -10.80
CA VAL A 195 2.94 2.40 -11.58
C VAL A 195 1.72 3.32 -11.55
N SER A 196 1.16 3.58 -12.73
CA SER A 196 -0.08 4.34 -12.82
C SER A 196 -1.25 3.55 -12.24
N ASN A 197 -1.98 4.17 -11.32
CA ASN A 197 -3.21 3.64 -10.75
C ASN A 197 -4.39 4.56 -11.08
N ARG A 198 -5.52 3.97 -11.48
CA ARG A 198 -6.78 4.70 -11.64
C ARG A 198 -7.64 4.49 -10.41
N ALA A 199 -8.05 5.59 -9.80
CA ALA A 199 -8.94 5.59 -8.65
C ALA A 199 -10.32 6.12 -9.05
N PHE A 200 -11.38 5.44 -8.63
CA PHE A 200 -12.77 5.80 -8.91
C PHE A 200 -13.51 5.98 -7.60
N LEU A 201 -13.96 7.20 -7.31
CA LEU A 201 -14.84 7.46 -6.18
C LEU A 201 -16.28 7.12 -6.59
N HIS A 202 -16.91 6.20 -5.85
CA HIS A 202 -18.26 5.72 -6.17
C HIS A 202 -19.07 5.37 -4.91
N THR A 203 -20.33 4.99 -5.12
CA THR A 203 -21.28 4.60 -4.06
C THR A 203 -21.95 3.25 -4.35
N ASP A 204 -21.46 2.51 -5.31
CA ASP A 204 -22.02 1.21 -5.71
C ASP A 204 -21.56 0.11 -4.76
N GLU A 205 -22.49 -0.41 -3.94
CA GLU A 205 -22.26 -1.51 -3.01
C GLU A 205 -22.03 -2.86 -3.70
N ASN A 206 -22.40 -3.01 -4.98
CA ASN A 206 -22.19 -4.26 -5.74
C ASN A 206 -20.69 -4.54 -6.00
N LEU A 207 -19.85 -3.51 -5.86
CA LEU A 207 -18.39 -3.63 -5.94
C LEU A 207 -17.74 -3.93 -4.58
N MET A 208 -18.54 -4.30 -3.58
CA MET A 208 -18.09 -4.74 -2.27
C MET A 208 -18.39 -6.25 -2.09
N PRO A 209 -17.77 -6.91 -1.07
CA PRO A 209 -18.17 -8.27 -0.73
C PRO A 209 -19.68 -8.38 -0.51
N SER A 210 -20.31 -9.44 -0.99
CA SER A 210 -21.77 -9.63 -0.87
C SER A 210 -22.23 -9.65 0.59
N ARG A 211 -21.37 -10.09 1.49
CA ARG A 211 -21.67 -10.17 2.92
C ARG A 211 -21.11 -8.98 3.68
N LYS A 212 -21.97 -8.09 4.16
CA LYS A 212 -21.55 -6.90 4.93
C LYS A 212 -20.66 -7.23 6.15
N LYS A 213 -20.77 -8.42 6.73
CA LYS A 213 -19.90 -8.88 7.84
C LYS A 213 -18.43 -9.04 7.42
N ALA A 214 -18.15 -9.24 6.12
CA ALA A 214 -16.79 -9.31 5.59
C ALA A 214 -16.20 -7.94 5.28
N TRP A 215 -17.01 -6.87 5.27
CA TRP A 215 -16.55 -5.55 4.91
C TRP A 215 -15.49 -5.02 5.88
N SER A 216 -14.43 -4.53 5.32
CA SER A 216 -13.31 -3.92 6.02
C SER A 216 -13.00 -2.55 5.42
N SER A 217 -12.12 -1.79 6.06
CA SER A 217 -11.65 -0.51 5.48
C SER A 217 -11.00 -0.72 4.12
N TRP A 218 -10.32 -1.87 3.93
CA TRP A 218 -9.67 -2.30 2.69
C TRP A 218 -10.23 -3.66 2.30
N ASN A 219 -10.76 -3.76 1.10
CA ASN A 219 -11.37 -4.98 0.57
C ASN A 219 -10.70 -5.37 -0.74
N SER A 220 -10.19 -6.59 -0.81
CA SER A 220 -9.65 -7.15 -2.04
C SER A 220 -10.71 -8.06 -2.68
N ILE A 221 -11.12 -7.75 -3.90
CA ILE A 221 -12.16 -8.48 -4.60
C ILE A 221 -11.57 -9.02 -5.90
N THR A 222 -11.63 -10.33 -6.08
CA THR A 222 -11.20 -11.00 -7.31
C THR A 222 -12.40 -11.56 -8.04
N LYS A 223 -12.64 -11.07 -9.25
CA LYS A 223 -13.67 -11.54 -10.14
C LYS A 223 -13.05 -11.72 -11.53
N ASP A 224 -13.34 -12.83 -12.19
CA ASP A 224 -12.90 -13.14 -13.56
C ASP A 224 -11.39 -12.90 -13.78
N ASN A 225 -10.57 -13.41 -12.85
CA ASN A 225 -9.11 -13.25 -12.80
C ASN A 225 -8.61 -11.78 -12.72
N ARG A 226 -9.51 -10.85 -12.48
CA ARG A 226 -9.16 -9.44 -12.20
C ARG A 226 -9.35 -9.15 -10.73
N THR A 227 -8.41 -8.43 -10.16
CA THR A 227 -8.48 -8.01 -8.76
C THR A 227 -8.63 -6.51 -8.68
N CYS A 228 -9.57 -6.09 -7.86
CA CYS A 228 -9.79 -4.70 -7.49
C CYS A 228 -9.60 -4.56 -5.97
N ILE A 229 -9.01 -3.46 -5.57
CA ILE A 229 -8.96 -3.06 -4.16
C ILE A 229 -9.99 -1.96 -3.98
N THR A 230 -10.90 -2.16 -3.03
CA THR A 230 -11.94 -1.18 -2.72
C THR A 230 -11.77 -0.70 -1.27
N TYR A 231 -11.59 0.59 -1.10
CA TYR A 231 -11.51 1.26 0.21
C TYR A 231 -12.90 1.72 0.63
N TRP A 232 -13.39 1.27 1.80
CA TRP A 232 -14.61 1.78 2.38
C TRP A 232 -14.31 3.04 3.20
N LEU A 233 -14.53 4.19 2.58
CA LEU A 233 -14.12 5.47 3.13
C LEU A 233 -14.87 5.84 4.41
N ASN A 234 -16.13 5.43 4.56
CA ASN A 234 -16.90 5.66 5.78
C ASN A 234 -16.22 5.09 7.01
N LYS A 235 -15.72 3.84 6.90
CA LYS A 235 -14.99 3.19 7.98
C LYS A 235 -13.55 3.71 8.10
N LEU A 236 -12.87 3.91 6.96
CA LEU A 236 -11.47 4.34 6.93
C LEU A 236 -11.28 5.76 7.47
N GLN A 237 -12.23 6.65 7.23
CA GLN A 237 -12.14 8.07 7.57
C GLN A 237 -13.19 8.52 8.59
N ASN A 238 -13.94 7.59 9.18
CA ASN A 238 -15.03 7.85 10.12
C ASN A 238 -16.01 8.93 9.60
N LEU A 239 -16.48 8.75 8.35
CA LEU A 239 -17.41 9.71 7.74
C LEU A 239 -18.79 9.63 8.41
N LYS A 240 -19.29 10.75 8.88
CA LYS A 240 -20.63 10.86 9.47
C LYS A 240 -21.67 11.10 8.37
N THR A 241 -22.02 10.03 7.66
CA THR A 241 -23.01 10.07 6.58
C THR A 241 -23.70 8.70 6.45
N ASN A 242 -24.96 8.71 6.03
CA ASN A 242 -25.74 7.49 5.79
C ASN A 242 -25.44 6.85 4.42
N LYS A 243 -24.74 7.56 3.54
CA LYS A 243 -24.36 7.05 2.23
C LYS A 243 -22.96 6.44 2.30
N ASN A 244 -22.81 5.24 1.73
CA ASN A 244 -21.50 4.60 1.63
C ASN A 244 -20.69 5.18 0.46
N TYR A 245 -19.43 5.49 0.73
CA TYR A 245 -18.45 5.96 -0.26
C TYR A 245 -17.29 4.96 -0.34
N PHE A 246 -16.94 4.64 -1.56
CA PHE A 246 -15.88 3.70 -1.90
C PHE A 246 -14.88 4.33 -2.87
N LEU A 247 -13.63 3.87 -2.80
CA LEU A 247 -12.57 4.29 -3.71
C LEU A 247 -11.84 3.06 -4.24
#